data_cc8dc1b81e3ab592e08694159fbc8aea
#
_entry.id   cc8dc1b81e3ab592e08694159fbc8aea
#
_cell.length_a   1.000
_cell.length_b   1.000
_cell.length_c   1.000
_cell.angle_alpha   90.00
_cell.angle_beta   90.00
_cell.angle_gamma   90.00
#
_symmetry.space_group_name_H-M   'P 1'
#
loop_
_entity.id
_entity.type
_entity.pdbx_description
1 polymer ?
#
loop_
_entity_poly.entity_id
_entity_poly.type
_entity_poly.pdbx_seq_one_letter_code
_entity_poly.pdbx_strand_id
1 'polypeptide(L)'
;VKKKKPRRFFKRVLIWLLLLVTCVAAGMIIMFLRGFQSATTSNKPADAKAAQVQVFNGQDTKDGVNILIMGTDGRIGQNSAETRTDTIMVLNVSGSDKKIKLVSFMRDNLVYIDSYSQIVNGKKQRDNKLNVAYELGEQEGQKGAEMVRKVLKDNFDLDIKYYALVDFQAFATAIDTLFPDGVTIDAQFSTLNGQPLTEATVGDDLHATETESPTQTI
;
A
#
# COMPACT_ATOMS: atom_id res chain seq x y z
N VAL A 1 7.34 5.94 81.87
CA VAL A 1 8.53 5.58 81.04
C VAL A 1 8.15 5.67 79.60
N LYS A 2 8.56 6.77 78.90
CA LYS A 2 8.32 6.95 77.43
C LYS A 2 9.36 6.12 76.67
N LYS A 3 8.97 4.99 76.04
CA LYS A 3 9.80 4.20 75.14
C LYS A 3 10.12 5.04 73.90
N LYS A 4 11.36 5.45 73.71
CA LYS A 4 11.85 6.07 72.45
C LYS A 4 11.76 5.04 71.33
N LYS A 5 10.86 5.18 70.38
CA LYS A 5 10.79 4.35 69.16
C LYS A 5 12.10 4.48 68.38
N PRO A 6 12.62 3.36 67.84
CA PRO A 6 13.97 3.35 67.26
C PRO A 6 13.99 4.14 65.94
N ARG A 7 14.62 5.32 65.98
CA ARG A 7 14.91 6.16 64.78
C ARG A 7 15.50 5.40 63.59
N ARG A 8 16.12 4.23 63.88
CA ARG A 8 16.74 3.33 62.87
C ARG A 8 15.70 2.58 62.03
N PHE A 9 14.56 2.20 62.61
CA PHE A 9 13.49 1.52 61.89
C PHE A 9 12.82 2.49 60.88
N PHE A 10 12.52 3.69 61.32
CA PHE A 10 11.93 4.72 60.44
C PHE A 10 12.86 5.09 59.28
N LYS A 11 14.17 5.19 59.51
CA LYS A 11 15.16 5.41 58.44
C LYS A 11 15.20 4.27 57.41
N ARG A 12 15.11 3.02 57.86
CA ARG A 12 15.07 1.86 56.97
C ARG A 12 13.79 1.83 56.13
N VAL A 13 12.65 2.08 56.72
CA VAL A 13 11.36 2.18 56.01
C VAL A 13 11.38 3.32 54.98
N LEU A 14 11.93 4.46 55.34
CA LEU A 14 12.08 5.61 54.40
C LEU A 14 12.99 5.26 53.22
N ILE A 15 14.10 4.57 53.45
CA ILE A 15 15.02 4.11 52.37
C ILE A 15 14.33 3.12 51.43
N TRP A 16 13.57 2.15 51.98
CA TRP A 16 12.81 1.21 51.14
C TRP A 16 11.71 1.89 50.33
N LEU A 17 11.05 2.87 50.92
CA LEU A 17 10.02 3.64 50.24
C LEU A 17 10.62 4.53 49.11
N LEU A 18 11.79 5.11 49.34
CA LEU A 18 12.51 5.90 48.33
C LEU A 18 13.03 5.00 47.22
N LEU A 19 13.53 3.80 47.51
CA LEU A 19 13.90 2.79 46.52
C LEU A 19 12.69 2.34 45.65
N LEU A 20 11.54 2.13 46.28
CA LEU A 20 10.32 1.75 45.56
C LEU A 20 9.88 2.86 44.62
N VAL A 21 9.89 4.11 45.07
CA VAL A 21 9.53 5.28 44.22
C VAL A 21 10.52 5.43 43.07
N THR A 22 11.82 5.26 43.28
CA THR A 22 12.82 5.32 42.20
C THR A 22 12.66 4.19 41.20
N CYS A 23 12.35 2.96 41.64
CA CYS A 23 12.07 1.84 40.71
C CYS A 23 10.80 2.07 39.87
N VAL A 24 9.73 2.61 40.47
CA VAL A 24 8.50 2.95 39.74
C VAL A 24 8.77 4.08 38.73
N ALA A 25 9.49 5.10 39.14
CA ALA A 25 9.86 6.20 38.23
C ALA A 25 10.74 5.72 37.05
N ALA A 26 11.72 4.87 37.33
CA ALA A 26 12.57 4.25 36.30
C ALA A 26 11.74 3.38 35.34
N GLY A 27 10.79 2.60 35.87
CA GLY A 27 9.86 1.79 35.07
C GLY A 27 8.98 2.65 34.15
N MET A 28 8.43 3.75 34.67
CA MET A 28 7.65 4.69 33.85
C MET A 28 8.49 5.37 32.76
N ILE A 29 9.73 5.76 33.07
CA ILE A 29 10.65 6.33 32.08
C ILE A 29 10.97 5.31 30.97
N ILE A 30 11.24 4.06 31.33
CA ILE A 30 11.52 2.99 30.36
C ILE A 30 10.28 2.72 29.49
N MET A 31 9.08 2.66 30.07
CA MET A 31 7.84 2.50 29.31
C MET A 31 7.59 3.70 28.39
N PHE A 32 7.80 4.91 28.89
CA PHE A 32 7.67 6.13 28.08
C PHE A 32 8.67 6.14 26.91
N LEU A 33 9.94 5.83 27.16
CA LEU A 33 10.96 5.76 26.11
C LEU A 33 10.67 4.66 25.08
N ARG A 34 10.19 3.49 25.52
CA ARG A 34 9.75 2.43 24.60
C ARG A 34 8.50 2.83 23.82
N GLY A 35 7.53 3.44 24.46
CA GLY A 35 6.33 3.97 23.78
C GLY A 35 6.69 5.07 22.78
N PHE A 36 7.58 5.98 23.16
CA PHE A 36 8.07 7.03 22.27
C PHE A 36 8.90 6.47 21.10
N GLN A 37 9.75 5.46 21.35
CA GLN A 37 10.45 4.76 20.26
C GLN A 37 9.48 4.01 19.33
N SER A 38 8.46 3.37 19.87
CA SER A 38 7.43 2.71 19.05
C SER A 38 6.63 3.73 18.21
N ALA A 39 6.28 4.87 18.78
CA ALA A 39 5.59 5.94 18.05
C ALA A 39 6.47 6.60 16.99
N THR A 40 7.77 6.80 17.27
CA THR A 40 8.73 7.33 16.27
C THR A 40 9.17 6.27 15.26
N THR A 41 9.09 4.98 15.59
CA THR A 41 9.38 3.89 14.64
C THR A 41 8.16 3.61 13.74
N SER A 42 6.95 3.93 14.21
CA SER A 42 5.72 3.89 13.40
C SER A 42 5.69 4.99 12.31
N ASN A 43 6.43 6.08 12.50
CA ASN A 43 6.62 7.16 11.51
C ASN A 43 7.91 7.02 10.67
N LYS A 44 8.73 6.00 10.89
CA LYS A 44 9.60 5.55 9.80
C LYS A 44 8.67 4.93 8.77
N PRO A 45 8.73 5.35 7.48
CA PRO A 45 8.16 4.53 6.42
C PRO A 45 8.72 3.15 6.71
N ALA A 46 7.85 2.20 7.08
CA ALA A 46 8.20 0.81 7.32
C ALA A 46 9.13 0.48 6.18
N ASP A 47 10.35 -0.03 6.46
CA ASP A 47 11.37 -0.26 5.46
C ASP A 47 10.65 -0.70 4.19
N ALA A 48 10.33 0.27 3.35
CA ALA A 48 9.78 0.00 2.04
C ALA A 48 10.93 -0.77 1.42
N LYS A 49 10.84 -2.10 1.49
CA LYS A 49 11.74 -2.99 0.76
C LYS A 49 11.72 -2.39 -0.60
N ALA A 50 12.80 -1.71 -0.96
CA ALA A 50 12.88 -0.96 -2.21
C ALA A 50 12.28 -1.88 -3.26
N ALA A 51 11.18 -1.46 -3.87
CA ALA A 51 10.40 -2.30 -4.75
C ALA A 51 11.38 -2.97 -5.71
N GLN A 52 11.45 -4.29 -5.67
CA GLN A 52 12.47 -4.99 -6.46
C GLN A 52 12.18 -4.65 -7.90
N VAL A 53 13.10 -3.96 -8.53
CA VAL A 53 12.99 -3.60 -9.95
C VAL A 53 12.96 -4.91 -10.74
N GLN A 54 11.83 -5.21 -11.33
CA GLN A 54 11.64 -6.42 -12.13
C GLN A 54 12.36 -6.26 -13.48
N VAL A 55 12.74 -7.38 -14.07
CA VAL A 55 13.23 -7.39 -15.46
C VAL A 55 12.11 -6.89 -16.38
N PHE A 56 12.39 -5.87 -17.16
CA PHE A 56 11.43 -5.26 -18.08
C PHE A 56 12.15 -4.87 -19.39
N ASN A 57 11.75 -5.49 -20.49
CA ASN A 57 12.34 -5.27 -21.81
C ASN A 57 11.54 -4.19 -22.55
N GLY A 58 11.66 -2.96 -22.09
CA GLY A 58 10.96 -1.82 -22.67
C GLY A 58 11.25 -1.60 -24.16
N GLN A 59 10.21 -1.22 -24.89
CA GLN A 59 10.28 -0.96 -26.32
C GLN A 59 9.91 0.49 -26.62
N ASP A 60 10.65 1.11 -27.54
CA ASP A 60 10.36 2.48 -28.00
C ASP A 60 9.11 2.51 -28.87
N THR A 61 8.31 3.53 -28.69
CA THR A 61 7.13 3.79 -29.51
C THR A 61 7.47 4.70 -30.70
N LYS A 62 6.63 4.66 -31.75
CA LYS A 62 6.81 5.52 -32.92
C LYS A 62 6.63 7.00 -32.62
N ASP A 63 5.79 7.32 -31.63
CA ASP A 63 5.54 8.70 -31.20
C ASP A 63 5.35 8.78 -29.69
N GLY A 64 6.24 9.52 -29.04
CA GLY A 64 6.25 9.69 -27.60
C GLY A 64 6.75 8.47 -26.81
N VAL A 65 6.29 8.35 -25.59
CA VAL A 65 6.68 7.29 -24.66
C VAL A 65 5.43 6.69 -24.01
N ASN A 66 5.30 5.38 -24.06
CA ASN A 66 4.28 4.64 -23.32
C ASN A 66 4.84 4.14 -22.00
N ILE A 67 4.11 4.40 -20.91
CA ILE A 67 4.42 3.98 -19.56
C ILE A 67 3.25 3.11 -19.06
N LEU A 68 3.52 1.87 -18.70
CA LEU A 68 2.54 0.97 -18.09
C LEU A 68 2.41 1.31 -16.60
N ILE A 69 1.21 1.63 -16.15
CA ILE A 69 0.90 1.89 -14.74
C ILE A 69 0.02 0.75 -14.26
N MET A 70 0.48 0.06 -13.22
CA MET A 70 -0.23 -1.08 -12.63
C MET A 70 -0.45 -0.85 -11.14
N GLY A 71 -1.69 -1.07 -10.69
CA GLY A 71 -2.05 -1.15 -9.30
C GLY A 71 -2.27 -2.61 -8.89
N THR A 72 -1.60 -3.04 -7.81
CA THR A 72 -1.73 -4.40 -7.27
C THR A 72 -2.42 -4.40 -5.91
N ASP A 73 -3.13 -5.48 -5.64
CA ASP A 73 -3.76 -5.77 -4.34
C ASP A 73 -2.80 -6.41 -3.33
N GLY A 74 -1.51 -6.47 -3.66
CA GLY A 74 -0.48 -7.05 -2.81
C GLY A 74 -0.43 -6.41 -1.42
N ARG A 75 -0.47 -7.25 -0.38
CA ARG A 75 -0.38 -6.81 1.02
C ARG A 75 1.00 -7.15 1.59
N ILE A 76 1.41 -6.43 2.64
CA ILE A 76 2.67 -6.68 3.35
C ILE A 76 2.72 -8.14 3.81
N GLY A 77 3.76 -8.86 3.40
CA GLY A 77 3.97 -10.26 3.75
C GLY A 77 3.21 -11.28 2.87
N GLN A 78 2.45 -10.83 1.89
CA GLN A 78 1.83 -11.70 0.90
C GLN A 78 2.88 -12.14 -0.14
N ASN A 79 2.72 -13.39 -0.64
CA ASN A 79 3.55 -13.88 -1.73
C ASN A 79 3.20 -13.14 -3.04
N SER A 80 4.17 -12.51 -3.68
CA SER A 80 3.96 -11.81 -4.96
C SER A 80 3.39 -12.71 -6.06
N ALA A 81 3.66 -14.02 -5.99
CA ALA A 81 3.14 -15.01 -6.94
C ALA A 81 1.61 -15.21 -6.90
N GLU A 82 0.92 -14.66 -5.90
CA GLU A 82 -0.54 -14.70 -5.75
C GLU A 82 -1.19 -13.33 -5.99
N THR A 83 -0.37 -12.32 -6.31
CA THR A 83 -0.81 -10.94 -6.48
C THR A 83 -1.32 -10.72 -7.90
N ARG A 84 -2.44 -10.01 -8.03
CA ARG A 84 -3.02 -9.61 -9.32
C ARG A 84 -3.03 -8.10 -9.46
N THR A 85 -3.13 -7.66 -10.72
CA THR A 85 -3.31 -6.24 -11.02
C THR A 85 -4.79 -5.91 -11.13
N ASP A 86 -5.26 -5.02 -10.27
CA ASP A 86 -6.65 -4.52 -10.32
C ASP A 86 -6.76 -3.28 -11.19
N THR A 87 -5.68 -2.54 -11.35
CA THR A 87 -5.56 -1.37 -12.23
C THR A 87 -4.48 -1.62 -13.26
N ILE A 88 -4.82 -1.44 -14.53
CA ILE A 88 -3.88 -1.55 -15.66
C ILE A 88 -4.15 -0.37 -16.58
N MET A 89 -3.20 0.56 -16.66
CA MET A 89 -3.30 1.75 -17.49
C MET A 89 -2.03 1.94 -18.31
N VAL A 90 -2.17 2.55 -19.49
CA VAL A 90 -1.04 2.99 -20.28
C VAL A 90 -1.11 4.51 -20.44
N LEU A 91 -0.10 5.19 -19.93
CA LEU A 91 0.12 6.61 -20.10
C LEU A 91 1.02 6.83 -21.30
N ASN A 92 0.52 7.54 -22.32
CA ASN A 92 1.32 8.01 -23.44
C ASN A 92 1.67 9.49 -23.24
N VAL A 93 2.95 9.79 -23.24
CA VAL A 93 3.47 11.16 -23.28
C VAL A 93 3.97 11.39 -24.71
N SER A 94 3.15 12.05 -25.54
CA SER A 94 3.45 12.24 -26.94
C SER A 94 4.53 13.30 -27.16
N GLY A 95 5.43 13.02 -28.10
CA GLY A 95 6.46 13.97 -28.54
C GLY A 95 5.94 14.97 -29.58
N SER A 96 5.08 14.54 -30.52
CA SER A 96 4.67 15.33 -31.69
C SER A 96 3.50 16.27 -31.38
N ASP A 97 2.43 15.78 -30.75
CA ASP A 97 1.22 16.57 -30.46
C ASP A 97 1.23 17.23 -29.07
N LYS A 98 2.29 16.99 -28.26
CA LYS A 98 2.47 17.51 -26.89
C LYS A 98 1.28 17.21 -25.97
N LYS A 99 0.61 16.09 -26.18
CA LYS A 99 -0.54 15.65 -25.40
C LYS A 99 -0.17 14.49 -24.49
N ILE A 100 -0.84 14.43 -23.36
CA ILE A 100 -0.82 13.29 -22.44
C ILE A 100 -2.12 12.51 -22.69
N LYS A 101 -2.00 11.21 -22.96
CA LYS A 101 -3.13 10.31 -23.18
C LYS A 101 -3.06 9.20 -22.16
N LEU A 102 -4.17 8.89 -21.51
CA LEU A 102 -4.28 7.80 -20.56
C LEU A 102 -5.36 6.84 -21.04
N VAL A 103 -5.00 5.56 -21.16
CA VAL A 103 -5.92 4.48 -21.54
C VAL A 103 -5.96 3.47 -20.40
N SER A 104 -7.15 3.17 -19.92
CA SER A 104 -7.38 2.15 -18.89
C SER A 104 -7.84 0.86 -19.55
N PHE A 105 -7.26 -0.27 -19.15
CA PHE A 105 -7.64 -1.61 -19.55
C PHE A 105 -8.39 -2.29 -18.42
N MET A 106 -9.57 -2.81 -18.69
CA MET A 106 -10.34 -3.53 -17.68
C MET A 106 -9.61 -4.83 -17.33
N ARG A 107 -9.41 -5.06 -16.05
CA ARG A 107 -8.71 -6.25 -15.51
C ARG A 107 -9.32 -7.58 -15.98
N ASP A 108 -10.62 -7.58 -16.25
CA ASP A 108 -11.40 -8.76 -16.66
C ASP A 108 -11.46 -8.95 -18.20
N ASN A 109 -10.79 -8.12 -18.99
CA ASN A 109 -10.69 -8.32 -20.44
C ASN A 109 -10.14 -9.71 -20.74
N LEU A 110 -10.86 -10.46 -21.58
CA LEU A 110 -10.39 -11.76 -22.07
C LEU A 110 -9.32 -11.51 -23.14
N VAL A 111 -8.10 -11.96 -22.87
CA VAL A 111 -6.93 -11.76 -23.73
C VAL A 111 -6.17 -13.06 -23.93
N TYR A 112 -5.49 -13.18 -25.06
CA TYR A 112 -4.55 -14.25 -25.30
C TYR A 112 -3.29 -14.08 -24.44
N ILE A 113 -2.89 -15.15 -23.73
CA ILE A 113 -1.69 -15.19 -22.90
C ILE A 113 -0.89 -16.44 -23.29
N ASP A 114 0.26 -16.26 -23.93
CA ASP A 114 1.03 -17.38 -24.49
C ASP A 114 1.48 -18.40 -23.44
N SER A 115 1.88 -17.94 -22.27
CA SER A 115 2.29 -18.79 -21.14
C SER A 115 1.12 -19.53 -20.46
N TYR A 116 -0.12 -19.04 -20.65
CA TYR A 116 -1.31 -19.66 -20.06
C TYR A 116 -1.75 -20.90 -20.87
N SER A 117 -2.15 -21.94 -20.18
CA SER A 117 -2.66 -23.14 -20.84
C SER A 117 -3.69 -23.85 -19.96
N GLN A 118 -4.90 -23.90 -20.42
CA GLN A 118 -5.97 -24.71 -19.85
C GLN A 118 -6.59 -25.63 -20.91
N ILE A 119 -6.98 -26.83 -20.53
CA ILE A 119 -7.72 -27.73 -21.42
C ILE A 119 -9.21 -27.58 -21.10
N VAL A 120 -9.97 -27.08 -22.06
CA VAL A 120 -11.42 -26.94 -21.98
C VAL A 120 -12.05 -27.75 -23.12
N ASN A 121 -12.90 -28.68 -22.78
CA ASN A 121 -13.54 -29.59 -23.78
C ASN A 121 -12.52 -30.26 -24.72
N GLY A 122 -11.37 -30.70 -24.18
CA GLY A 122 -10.31 -31.37 -24.95
C GLY A 122 -9.48 -30.45 -25.86
N LYS A 123 -9.72 -29.16 -25.85
CA LYS A 123 -8.95 -28.16 -26.62
C LYS A 123 -8.08 -27.33 -25.69
N LYS A 124 -6.86 -27.03 -26.14
CA LYS A 124 -5.95 -26.12 -25.44
C LYS A 124 -6.45 -24.67 -25.61
N GLN A 125 -6.78 -24.02 -24.50
CA GLN A 125 -7.18 -22.62 -24.47
C GLN A 125 -6.05 -21.81 -23.82
N ARG A 126 -5.75 -20.65 -24.42
CA ARG A 126 -4.72 -19.71 -23.93
C ARG A 126 -5.31 -18.35 -23.54
N ASP A 127 -6.62 -18.21 -23.63
CA ASP A 127 -7.30 -16.98 -23.26
C ASP A 127 -7.63 -16.97 -21.76
N ASN A 128 -7.34 -15.85 -21.12
CA ASN A 128 -7.70 -15.63 -19.74
C ASN A 128 -7.89 -14.11 -19.48
N LYS A 129 -8.32 -13.76 -18.27
CA LYS A 129 -8.43 -12.36 -17.83
C LYS A 129 -7.06 -11.69 -17.84
N LEU A 130 -7.03 -10.41 -18.24
CA LEU A 130 -5.80 -9.64 -18.34
C LEU A 130 -5.01 -9.58 -17.02
N ASN A 131 -5.69 -9.48 -15.87
CA ASN A 131 -5.04 -9.43 -14.56
C ASN A 131 -4.26 -10.69 -14.19
N VAL A 132 -4.58 -11.84 -14.79
CA VAL A 132 -3.86 -13.11 -14.60
C VAL A 132 -2.46 -13.05 -15.21
N ALA A 133 -2.22 -12.19 -16.20
CA ALA A 133 -0.91 -12.05 -16.81
C ALA A 133 0.17 -11.65 -15.79
N TYR A 134 -0.15 -10.75 -14.88
CA TYR A 134 0.78 -10.34 -13.81
C TYR A 134 1.12 -11.51 -12.89
N GLU A 135 0.11 -12.22 -12.39
CA GLU A 135 0.26 -13.39 -11.52
C GLU A 135 1.15 -14.46 -12.17
N LEU A 136 0.90 -14.80 -13.43
CA LEU A 136 1.71 -15.78 -14.18
C LEU A 136 3.17 -15.32 -14.31
N GLY A 137 3.41 -14.04 -14.58
CA GLY A 137 4.75 -13.49 -14.66
C GLY A 137 5.49 -13.51 -13.31
N GLU A 138 4.77 -13.29 -12.21
CA GLU A 138 5.34 -13.41 -10.86
C GLU A 138 5.75 -14.86 -10.56
N GLN A 139 4.92 -15.83 -10.95
CA GLN A 139 5.22 -17.27 -10.82
C GLN A 139 6.42 -17.70 -11.67
N GLU A 140 6.69 -17.02 -12.79
CA GLU A 140 7.86 -17.27 -13.65
C GLU A 140 9.14 -16.57 -13.16
N GLY A 141 9.18 -16.09 -11.93
CA GLY A 141 10.37 -15.48 -11.33
C GLY A 141 10.37 -13.96 -11.35
N GLN A 142 9.31 -13.35 -10.83
CA GLN A 142 9.16 -11.91 -10.65
C GLN A 142 9.20 -11.12 -11.99
N LYS A 143 8.49 -11.63 -12.98
CA LYS A 143 8.35 -11.03 -14.32
C LYS A 143 6.92 -10.52 -14.58
N GLY A 144 6.16 -10.17 -13.55
CA GLY A 144 4.76 -9.75 -13.70
C GLY A 144 4.60 -8.58 -14.64
N ALA A 145 5.39 -7.53 -14.48
CA ALA A 145 5.36 -6.35 -15.35
C ALA A 145 5.70 -6.69 -16.80
N GLU A 146 6.71 -7.53 -17.02
CA GLU A 146 7.11 -7.98 -18.35
C GLU A 146 6.04 -8.83 -19.02
N MET A 147 5.38 -9.69 -18.28
CA MET A 147 4.29 -10.51 -18.80
C MET A 147 3.09 -9.64 -19.24
N VAL A 148 2.68 -8.68 -18.42
CA VAL A 148 1.61 -7.74 -18.80
C VAL A 148 2.01 -6.94 -20.05
N ARG A 149 3.27 -6.45 -20.13
CA ARG A 149 3.78 -5.77 -21.33
C ARG A 149 3.63 -6.64 -22.59
N LYS A 150 4.05 -7.91 -22.52
CA LYS A 150 3.94 -8.87 -23.64
C LYS A 150 2.49 -9.07 -24.06
N VAL A 151 1.61 -9.30 -23.09
CA VAL A 151 0.17 -9.50 -23.34
C VAL A 151 -0.45 -8.25 -24.00
N LEU A 152 -0.09 -7.05 -23.54
CA LEU A 152 -0.55 -5.81 -24.18
C LEU A 152 0.01 -5.63 -25.58
N LYS A 153 1.24 -6.05 -25.83
CA LYS A 153 1.83 -6.08 -27.19
C LYS A 153 1.10 -7.05 -28.09
N ASP A 154 0.88 -8.29 -27.64
CA ASP A 154 0.32 -9.36 -28.46
C ASP A 154 -1.17 -9.14 -28.79
N ASN A 155 -1.94 -8.52 -27.91
CA ASN A 155 -3.38 -8.31 -28.09
C ASN A 155 -3.75 -6.93 -28.64
N PHE A 156 -2.95 -5.90 -28.37
CA PHE A 156 -3.29 -4.50 -28.70
C PHE A 156 -2.20 -3.77 -29.51
N ASP A 157 -1.13 -4.47 -29.88
CA ASP A 157 0.05 -3.90 -30.59
C ASP A 157 0.66 -2.68 -29.89
N LEU A 158 0.70 -2.67 -28.56
CA LEU A 158 1.23 -1.59 -27.75
C LEU A 158 2.71 -1.83 -27.42
N ASP A 159 3.57 -0.92 -27.85
CA ASP A 159 4.96 -0.84 -27.41
C ASP A 159 5.05 -0.01 -26.13
N ILE A 160 5.65 -0.54 -25.09
CA ILE A 160 5.73 0.07 -23.77
C ILE A 160 7.19 0.16 -23.34
N LYS A 161 7.65 1.36 -22.97
CA LYS A 161 9.04 1.61 -22.63
C LYS A 161 9.34 1.47 -21.14
N TYR A 162 8.46 1.95 -20.30
CA TYR A 162 8.62 1.96 -18.83
C TYR A 162 7.39 1.40 -18.15
N TYR A 163 7.56 1.02 -16.88
CA TYR A 163 6.44 0.66 -16.02
C TYR A 163 6.54 1.36 -14.66
N ALA A 164 5.39 1.53 -14.03
CA ALA A 164 5.24 1.88 -12.62
C ALA A 164 4.31 0.86 -11.98
N LEU A 165 4.73 0.29 -10.86
CA LEU A 165 3.95 -0.65 -10.07
C LEU A 165 3.66 0.00 -8.73
N VAL A 166 2.38 0.06 -8.36
CA VAL A 166 1.91 0.69 -7.13
C VAL A 166 1.08 -0.32 -6.37
N ASP A 167 1.47 -0.63 -5.15
CA ASP A 167 0.66 -1.35 -4.18
C ASP A 167 -0.04 -0.36 -3.23
N PHE A 168 -0.90 -0.87 -2.35
CA PHE A 168 -1.62 -0.02 -1.39
C PHE A 168 -0.67 0.76 -0.46
N GLN A 169 0.45 0.17 -0.07
CA GLN A 169 1.42 0.84 0.80
C GLN A 169 2.15 1.97 0.08
N ALA A 170 2.60 1.72 -1.15
CA ALA A 170 3.23 2.73 -1.98
C ALA A 170 2.26 3.88 -2.28
N PHE A 171 0.97 3.55 -2.53
CA PHE A 171 -0.08 4.54 -2.73
C PHE A 171 -0.28 5.41 -1.48
N ALA A 172 -0.49 4.80 -0.31
CA ALA A 172 -0.64 5.52 0.96
C ALA A 172 0.58 6.41 1.23
N THR A 173 1.79 5.87 1.10
CA THR A 173 3.04 6.64 1.29
C THR A 173 3.15 7.82 0.31
N ALA A 174 2.71 7.65 -0.93
CA ALA A 174 2.71 8.73 -1.91
C ALA A 174 1.71 9.84 -1.54
N ILE A 175 0.51 9.47 -1.10
CA ILE A 175 -0.50 10.42 -0.62
C ILE A 175 0.00 11.17 0.60
N ASP A 176 0.52 10.49 1.62
CA ASP A 176 1.07 11.11 2.84
C ASP A 176 2.22 12.08 2.53
N THR A 177 3.04 11.74 1.51
CA THR A 177 4.16 12.59 1.09
C THR A 177 3.68 13.84 0.35
N LEU A 178 2.68 13.70 -0.52
CA LEU A 178 2.15 14.78 -1.34
C LEU A 178 1.18 15.69 -0.57
N PHE A 179 0.46 15.11 0.37
CA PHE A 179 -0.60 15.76 1.15
C PHE A 179 -0.44 15.46 2.64
N PRO A 180 0.61 15.99 3.30
CA PRO A 180 0.90 15.66 4.70
C PRO A 180 -0.21 16.09 5.68
N ASP A 181 -1.05 17.04 5.28
CA ASP A 181 -2.21 17.51 6.04
C ASP A 181 -3.52 16.77 5.65
N GLY A 182 -3.41 15.72 4.85
CA GLY A 182 -4.54 14.95 4.33
C GLY A 182 -5.22 15.61 3.12
N VAL A 183 -6.16 14.87 2.52
CA VAL A 183 -6.95 15.31 1.35
C VAL A 183 -8.40 15.50 1.78
N THR A 184 -8.94 16.70 1.55
CA THR A 184 -10.35 16.99 1.80
C THR A 184 -11.17 16.67 0.56
N ILE A 185 -12.16 15.79 0.69
CA ILE A 185 -13.03 15.35 -0.39
C ILE A 185 -14.50 15.52 0.03
N ASP A 186 -15.31 16.11 -0.87
CA ASP A 186 -16.76 16.11 -0.73
C ASP A 186 -17.31 14.72 -1.05
N ALA A 187 -17.78 13.99 -0.05
CA ALA A 187 -18.41 12.71 -0.27
C ALA A 187 -19.76 12.89 -0.99
N GLN A 188 -19.91 12.20 -2.14
CA GLN A 188 -21.17 12.24 -2.91
C GLN A 188 -22.28 11.37 -2.30
N PHE A 189 -22.03 10.76 -1.13
CA PHE A 189 -22.94 9.87 -0.44
C PHE A 189 -22.80 10.08 1.08
N SER A 190 -23.92 9.98 1.80
CA SER A 190 -23.97 10.16 3.26
C SER A 190 -23.94 8.85 4.04
N THR A 191 -24.04 7.72 3.34
CA THR A 191 -24.09 6.39 3.96
C THR A 191 -23.22 5.39 3.20
N LEU A 192 -22.60 4.48 3.94
CA LEU A 192 -21.90 3.32 3.40
C LEU A 192 -22.63 2.06 3.89
N ASN A 193 -23.09 1.20 2.96
CA ASN A 193 -23.87 0.00 3.30
C ASN A 193 -25.08 0.26 4.21
N GLY A 194 -25.74 1.42 4.04
CA GLY A 194 -26.89 1.82 4.86
C GLY A 194 -26.56 2.37 6.25
N GLN A 195 -25.28 2.50 6.58
CA GLN A 195 -24.81 3.12 7.83
C GLN A 195 -24.30 4.54 7.54
N PRO A 196 -24.49 5.51 8.45
CA PRO A 196 -23.92 6.84 8.32
C PRO A 196 -22.40 6.78 8.18
N LEU A 197 -21.81 7.68 7.39
CA LEU A 197 -20.36 7.85 7.30
C LEU A 197 -19.85 8.44 8.61
N THR A 198 -19.20 7.61 9.41
CA THR A 198 -18.52 7.97 10.66
C THR A 198 -17.15 7.28 10.69
N GLU A 199 -16.24 7.71 11.56
CA GLU A 199 -14.97 7.03 11.76
C GLU A 199 -15.15 5.53 12.04
N ALA A 200 -16.19 5.15 12.78
CA ALA A 200 -16.48 3.76 13.10
C ALA A 200 -16.90 2.91 11.87
N THR A 201 -17.44 3.54 10.80
CA THR A 201 -17.91 2.83 9.61
C THR A 201 -16.91 2.83 8.46
N VAL A 202 -15.93 3.74 8.46
CA VAL A 202 -14.95 3.89 7.36
C VAL A 202 -13.52 3.50 7.76
N GLY A 203 -13.26 3.27 9.05
CA GLY A 203 -11.94 2.88 9.57
C GLY A 203 -11.07 4.06 10.00
N ASP A 204 -9.89 3.74 10.54
CA ASP A 204 -9.01 4.69 11.23
C ASP A 204 -8.35 5.73 10.31
N ASP A 205 -8.32 5.48 9.00
CA ASP A 205 -7.68 6.35 8.01
C ASP A 205 -8.59 7.48 7.49
N LEU A 206 -9.85 7.53 7.94
CA LEU A 206 -10.85 8.49 7.49
C LEU A 206 -11.44 9.25 8.66
N HIS A 207 -11.22 10.56 8.69
CA HIS A 207 -11.86 11.48 9.64
C HIS A 207 -13.08 12.13 8.98
N ALA A 208 -14.28 11.74 9.42
CA ALA A 208 -15.51 12.37 8.97
C ALA A 208 -15.88 13.52 9.92
N THR A 209 -15.96 14.74 9.41
CA THR A 209 -16.54 15.86 10.15
C THR A 209 -18.04 15.93 9.89
N GLU A 210 -18.83 16.04 10.95
CA GLU A 210 -20.28 16.27 10.85
C GLU A 210 -20.56 17.67 10.30
N THR A 211 -20.75 17.76 9.00
CA THR A 211 -21.29 18.92 8.32
C THR A 211 -22.48 18.47 7.46
N GLU A 212 -23.34 19.42 7.03
CA GLU A 212 -24.50 19.10 6.17
C GLU A 212 -24.14 18.39 4.86
N SER A 213 -22.89 18.48 4.43
CA SER A 213 -22.26 17.59 3.44
C SER A 213 -21.06 16.94 4.11
N PRO A 214 -21.00 15.62 4.27
CA PRO A 214 -19.87 14.97 4.90
C PRO A 214 -18.61 15.21 4.09
N THR A 215 -17.73 16.05 4.59
CA THR A 215 -16.40 16.28 4.06
C THR A 215 -15.48 15.25 4.70
N GLN A 216 -14.83 14.43 3.92
CA GLN A 216 -13.87 13.44 4.41
C GLN A 216 -12.45 13.96 4.19
N THR A 217 -11.63 13.86 5.22
CA THR A 217 -10.18 14.07 5.12
C THR A 217 -9.54 12.67 5.15
N ILE A 218 -8.83 12.32 4.10
CA ILE A 218 -8.07 11.07 3.96
C ILE A 218 -6.60 11.39 4.21
#